data_d10cb50040c126f89c866d287e48b311
#
_entry.id   d10cb50040c126f89c866d287e48b311
#
_cell.length_a   1.000
_cell.length_b   1.000
_cell.length_c   1.000
_cell.angle_alpha   90.00
_cell.angle_beta   90.00
_cell.angle_gamma   90.00
#
_symmetry.space_group_name_H-M   'P 1'
#
loop_
_entity.id
_entity.type
_entity.pdbx_description
1 polymer ?
#
loop_
_entity_poly.entity_id
_entity_poly.type
_entity_poly.pdbx_seq_one_letter_code
_entity_poly.pdbx_strand_id
1 'polypeptide(L)'
;MYSLNLINNKRINWIKNFKQESEIIYEGNPITVQNDNIIISNKNSISLFNVNGNKIWDLNIKSTLPPVISGNTVFVVNKDNFLLLINKNDGLIKYSKSINSLITKDFKKNLKRKIKKIDYLYLIDGKLLLISKNSYFIEINIKDSVNINSIKKNPFEISSDIIFLNKEMIFINKSNRIYKVN
;
A
#
# COMPACT_ATOMS: atom_id res chain seq x y z
N MET A 1 8.87 -0.38 -18.31
CA MET A 1 8.56 0.98 -17.78
C MET A 1 9.49 1.98 -18.44
N TYR A 2 9.02 3.16 -18.71
CA TYR A 2 9.82 4.26 -19.25
C TYR A 2 9.46 5.57 -18.58
N SER A 3 10.41 6.50 -18.51
CA SER A 3 10.21 7.88 -18.06
C SER A 3 10.23 8.81 -19.26
N LEU A 4 9.24 9.65 -19.38
CA LEU A 4 9.12 10.67 -20.43
C LEU A 4 9.34 12.06 -19.86
N ASN A 5 10.15 12.85 -20.54
CA ASN A 5 10.24 14.28 -20.30
C ASN A 5 9.14 14.98 -21.10
N LEU A 6 8.12 15.48 -20.40
CA LEU A 6 6.97 16.15 -21.04
C LEU A 6 7.29 17.59 -21.47
N ILE A 7 8.33 18.20 -20.92
CA ILE A 7 8.70 19.60 -21.20
C ILE A 7 9.57 19.68 -22.46
N ASN A 8 10.54 18.79 -22.60
CA ASN A 8 11.50 18.77 -23.70
C ASN A 8 11.12 17.75 -24.77
N ASN A 9 10.13 18.07 -25.60
CA ASN A 9 9.73 17.29 -26.78
C ASN A 9 9.43 15.81 -26.51
N LYS A 10 8.93 15.47 -25.32
CA LYS A 10 8.58 14.09 -24.93
C LYS A 10 9.73 13.07 -25.09
N ARG A 11 10.95 13.49 -24.85
CA ARG A 11 12.10 12.60 -24.93
C ARG A 11 12.03 11.55 -23.83
N ILE A 12 12.42 10.32 -24.16
CA ILE A 12 12.54 9.23 -23.19
C ILE A 12 13.81 9.47 -22.37
N ASN A 13 13.64 9.70 -21.05
CA ASN A 13 14.79 9.83 -20.15
C ASN A 13 15.49 8.49 -19.92
N TRP A 14 14.69 7.44 -19.69
CA TRP A 14 15.19 6.08 -19.51
C TRP A 14 14.09 5.04 -19.72
N ILE A 15 14.55 3.81 -20.05
CA ILE A 15 13.69 2.63 -20.18
C ILE A 15 14.21 1.55 -19.23
N LYS A 16 13.32 0.91 -18.47
CA LYS A 16 13.61 -0.30 -17.70
C LYS A 16 12.71 -1.44 -18.16
N ASN A 17 13.34 -2.52 -18.55
CA ASN A 17 12.67 -3.77 -18.87
C ASN A 17 12.71 -4.69 -17.65
N PHE A 18 11.54 -5.09 -17.17
CA PHE A 18 11.39 -6.02 -16.03
C PHE A 18 11.16 -7.46 -16.53
N LYS A 19 11.73 -7.81 -17.68
CA LYS A 19 11.66 -9.19 -18.16
C LYS A 19 12.50 -10.08 -17.24
N GLN A 20 11.86 -10.84 -16.39
CA GLN A 20 12.37 -12.15 -16.00
C GLN A 20 11.87 -13.17 -17.03
N GLU A 21 12.70 -14.14 -17.37
CA GLU A 21 12.54 -15.03 -18.53
C GLU A 21 11.27 -15.91 -18.56
N SER A 22 10.36 -15.81 -17.60
CA SER A 22 9.20 -16.69 -17.51
C SER A 22 7.88 -16.05 -17.09
N GLU A 23 7.80 -14.75 -16.78
CA GLU A 23 6.53 -14.16 -16.35
C GLU A 23 6.17 -12.90 -17.15
N ILE A 24 5.09 -13.01 -17.87
CA ILE A 24 4.42 -11.87 -18.47
C ILE A 24 3.89 -11.01 -17.32
N ILE A 25 4.47 -9.81 -17.11
CA ILE A 25 4.05 -8.88 -16.07
C ILE A 25 2.74 -8.20 -16.50
N TYR A 26 1.64 -8.92 -16.45
CA TYR A 26 0.31 -8.34 -16.71
C TYR A 26 -0.38 -7.81 -15.43
N GLU A 27 0.17 -8.09 -14.25
CA GLU A 27 -0.46 -7.73 -12.99
C GLU A 27 0.55 -7.06 -12.04
N GLY A 28 1.00 -5.86 -12.37
CA GLY A 28 1.69 -4.97 -11.44
C GLY A 28 0.69 -4.13 -10.65
N ASN A 29 1.04 -3.82 -9.41
CA ASN A 29 0.33 -2.79 -8.67
C ASN A 29 0.59 -1.40 -9.31
N PRO A 30 -0.26 -0.40 -9.08
CA PRO A 30 0.05 0.97 -9.45
C PRO A 30 1.43 1.39 -8.94
N ILE A 31 2.14 2.13 -9.76
CA ILE A 31 3.46 2.67 -9.39
C ILE A 31 3.26 3.72 -8.30
N THR A 32 3.99 3.60 -7.21
CA THR A 32 4.01 4.64 -6.17
C THR A 32 5.18 5.58 -6.43
N VAL A 33 4.89 6.87 -6.55
CA VAL A 33 5.92 7.91 -6.72
C VAL A 33 5.81 8.89 -5.57
N GLN A 34 6.93 9.17 -4.92
CA GLN A 34 7.02 10.21 -3.90
C GLN A 34 8.40 10.88 -3.97
N ASN A 35 8.41 12.18 -4.22
CA ASN A 35 9.62 12.95 -4.48
C ASN A 35 10.45 12.24 -5.58
N ASP A 36 11.72 11.96 -5.32
CA ASP A 36 12.65 11.33 -6.26
C ASP A 36 12.66 9.80 -6.18
N ASN A 37 11.65 9.19 -5.54
CA ASN A 37 11.56 7.75 -5.35
C ASN A 37 10.39 7.15 -6.14
N ILE A 38 10.66 6.05 -6.80
CA ILE A 38 9.69 5.27 -7.58
C ILE A 38 9.66 3.86 -7.02
N ILE A 39 8.54 3.44 -6.46
CA ILE A 39 8.37 2.06 -6.00
C ILE A 39 7.52 1.30 -7.01
N ILE A 40 8.02 0.16 -7.39
CA ILE A 40 7.33 -0.81 -8.23
C ILE A 40 7.13 -2.06 -7.41
N SER A 41 5.90 -2.51 -7.31
CA SER A 41 5.57 -3.79 -6.69
C SER A 41 4.82 -4.67 -7.67
N ASN A 42 5.11 -5.95 -7.60
CA ASN A 42 4.42 -6.99 -8.33
C ASN A 42 4.12 -8.17 -7.41
N LYS A 43 3.61 -9.27 -7.96
CA LYS A 43 3.28 -10.47 -7.19
C LYS A 43 4.47 -11.10 -6.48
N ASN A 44 5.71 -10.83 -6.92
CA ASN A 44 6.90 -11.54 -6.47
C ASN A 44 7.89 -10.64 -5.73
N SER A 45 7.96 -9.35 -6.10
CA SER A 45 8.98 -8.44 -5.56
C SER A 45 8.49 -7.01 -5.39
N ILE A 46 9.24 -6.25 -4.62
CA ILE A 46 9.11 -4.81 -4.46
C ILE A 46 10.48 -4.21 -4.70
N SER A 47 10.55 -3.24 -5.60
CA SER A 47 11.81 -2.57 -5.96
C SER A 47 11.66 -1.06 -5.79
N LEU A 48 12.71 -0.43 -5.25
CA LEU A 48 12.84 1.03 -5.22
C LEU A 48 13.84 1.49 -6.27
N PHE A 49 13.44 2.51 -7.00
CA PHE A 49 14.26 3.21 -7.97
C PHE A 49 14.30 4.71 -7.66
N ASN A 50 15.35 5.38 -8.06
CA ASN A 50 15.36 6.83 -8.13
C ASN A 50 14.74 7.32 -9.45
N VAL A 51 14.53 8.64 -9.58
CA VAL A 51 13.97 9.25 -10.80
C VAL A 51 14.83 9.06 -12.04
N ASN A 52 16.13 8.78 -11.87
CA ASN A 52 17.04 8.47 -12.97
C ASN A 52 16.94 7.00 -13.41
N GLY A 53 16.05 6.20 -12.82
CA GLY A 53 15.84 4.81 -13.13
C GLY A 53 16.90 3.86 -12.54
N ASN A 54 17.75 4.33 -11.63
CA ASN A 54 18.70 3.47 -10.95
C ASN A 54 18.00 2.73 -9.81
N LYS A 55 18.13 1.42 -9.78
CA LYS A 55 17.59 0.58 -8.71
C LYS A 55 18.40 0.80 -7.44
N ILE A 56 17.74 1.15 -6.34
CA ILE A 56 18.33 1.35 -5.02
C ILE A 56 18.36 0.01 -4.28
N TRP A 57 17.22 -0.68 -4.22
CA TRP A 57 17.12 -2.02 -3.66
C TRP A 57 15.97 -2.81 -4.29
N ASP A 58 15.98 -4.11 -4.03
CA ASP A 58 15.00 -5.08 -4.50
C ASP A 58 14.76 -6.15 -3.43
N LEU A 59 13.51 -6.47 -3.15
CA LEU A 59 13.11 -7.41 -2.10
C LEU A 59 12.09 -8.41 -2.64
N ASN A 60 12.31 -9.69 -2.35
CA ASN A 60 11.38 -10.78 -2.69
C ASN A 60 10.18 -10.78 -1.74
N ILE A 61 9.34 -9.75 -1.83
CA ILE A 61 8.13 -9.59 -1.02
C ILE A 61 6.92 -9.63 -1.93
N LYS A 62 6.06 -10.61 -1.71
CA LYS A 62 4.79 -10.74 -2.45
C LYS A 62 3.77 -9.76 -1.88
N SER A 63 3.47 -8.70 -2.62
CA SER A 63 2.42 -7.74 -2.28
C SER A 63 1.41 -7.62 -3.41
N THR A 64 0.13 -7.49 -3.03
CA THR A 64 -0.96 -7.19 -3.97
C THR A 64 -1.48 -5.76 -3.81
N LEU A 65 -0.88 -5.00 -2.92
CA LEU A 65 -1.26 -3.61 -2.64
C LEU A 65 -0.10 -2.68 -2.99
N PRO A 66 -0.40 -1.48 -3.51
CA PRO A 66 0.62 -0.47 -3.68
C PRO A 66 1.25 -0.12 -2.32
N PRO A 67 2.57 -0.09 -2.21
CA PRO A 67 3.24 0.43 -1.02
C PRO A 67 2.97 1.91 -0.82
N VAL A 68 3.03 2.37 0.44
CA VAL A 68 2.98 3.80 0.75
C VAL A 68 4.27 4.24 1.42
N ILE A 69 4.67 5.49 1.22
CA ILE A 69 5.92 6.05 1.75
C ILE A 69 5.57 7.14 2.76
N SER A 70 6.29 7.18 3.88
CA SER A 70 6.28 8.30 4.82
C SER A 70 7.69 8.52 5.35
N GLY A 71 8.24 9.70 5.09
CA GLY A 71 9.61 10.03 5.48
C GLY A 71 10.62 9.03 4.91
N ASN A 72 11.31 8.34 5.80
CA ASN A 72 12.31 7.32 5.46
C ASN A 72 11.79 5.87 5.56
N THR A 73 10.48 5.68 5.59
CA THR A 73 9.86 4.37 5.75
C THR A 73 8.92 4.06 4.59
N VAL A 74 9.05 2.87 4.03
CA VAL A 74 8.12 2.27 3.08
C VAL A 74 7.23 1.27 3.83
N PHE A 75 5.93 1.46 3.78
CA PHE A 75 4.94 0.58 4.38
C PHE A 75 4.39 -0.35 3.33
N VAL A 76 4.37 -1.62 3.66
CA VAL A 76 3.91 -2.69 2.77
C VAL A 76 2.98 -3.62 3.53
N VAL A 77 1.87 -4.00 2.91
CA VAL A 77 1.09 -5.16 3.36
C VAL A 77 1.34 -6.29 2.38
N ASN A 78 1.96 -7.37 2.86
CA ASN A 78 2.25 -8.50 2.01
C ASN A 78 1.03 -9.42 1.80
N LYS A 79 1.18 -10.41 0.92
CA LYS A 79 0.13 -11.39 0.58
C LYS A 79 -0.43 -12.13 1.81
N ASP A 80 0.37 -12.29 2.85
CA ASP A 80 0.00 -13.03 4.07
C ASP A 80 -0.54 -12.14 5.19
N ASN A 81 -0.93 -10.90 4.86
CA ASN A 81 -1.42 -9.87 5.79
C ASN A 81 -0.40 -9.48 6.87
N PHE A 82 0.89 -9.48 6.56
CA PHE A 82 1.89 -8.86 7.40
C PHE A 82 2.08 -7.40 7.01
N LEU A 83 2.07 -6.52 8.00
CA LEU A 83 2.54 -5.15 7.85
C LEU A 83 4.05 -5.15 8.01
N LEU A 84 4.73 -4.65 6.99
CA LEU A 84 6.17 -4.50 6.93
C LEU A 84 6.52 -3.02 6.90
N LEU A 85 7.52 -2.63 7.67
CA LEU A 85 8.15 -1.31 7.63
C LEU A 85 9.57 -1.48 7.12
N ILE A 86 9.84 -0.92 5.96
CA ILE A 86 11.11 -1.07 5.25
C ILE A 86 11.82 0.28 5.25
N ASN A 87 13.10 0.29 5.58
CA ASN A 87 13.91 1.48 5.44
C ASN A 87 14.05 1.83 3.95
N LYS A 88 13.68 3.03 3.59
CA LYS A 88 13.69 3.50 2.21
C LYS A 88 15.09 3.52 1.59
N ASN A 89 16.15 3.80 2.38
CA ASN A 89 17.49 4.00 1.84
C ASN A 89 18.21 2.70 1.49
N ASP A 90 17.98 1.64 2.24
CA ASP A 90 18.75 0.39 2.15
C ASP A 90 17.89 -0.88 1.96
N GLY A 91 16.56 -0.74 2.05
CA GLY A 91 15.65 -1.87 1.93
C GLY A 91 15.58 -2.77 3.17
N LEU A 92 16.22 -2.43 4.29
CA LEU A 92 16.15 -3.23 5.50
C LEU A 92 14.75 -3.24 6.10
N ILE A 93 14.22 -4.43 6.38
CA ILE A 93 12.95 -4.60 7.07
C ILE A 93 13.15 -4.33 8.55
N LYS A 94 12.69 -3.17 9.03
CA LYS A 94 12.80 -2.77 10.46
C LYS A 94 11.69 -3.34 11.33
N TYR A 95 10.56 -3.70 10.72
CA TYR A 95 9.41 -4.21 11.44
C TYR A 95 8.62 -5.15 10.54
N SER A 96 8.15 -6.26 11.14
CA SER A 96 7.28 -7.22 10.47
C SER A 96 6.32 -7.83 11.48
N LYS A 97 5.02 -7.62 11.28
CA LYS A 97 4.01 -8.21 12.18
C LYS A 97 2.72 -8.51 11.42
N SER A 98 2.11 -9.65 11.73
CA SER A 98 0.78 -9.96 11.22
C SER A 98 -0.24 -8.94 11.72
N ILE A 99 -1.08 -8.43 10.82
CA ILE A 99 -2.14 -7.47 11.18
C ILE A 99 -3.08 -8.08 12.24
N ASN A 100 -3.36 -9.36 12.15
CA ASN A 100 -4.14 -10.06 13.16
C ASN A 100 -3.48 -10.06 14.54
N SER A 101 -2.15 -10.09 14.62
CA SER A 101 -1.43 -10.03 15.89
C SER A 101 -1.39 -8.63 16.50
N LEU A 102 -1.61 -7.60 15.71
CA LEU A 102 -1.75 -6.23 16.19
C LEU A 102 -3.08 -5.98 16.90
N ILE A 103 -4.10 -6.81 16.64
CA ILE A 103 -5.39 -6.72 17.30
C ILE A 103 -5.22 -7.26 18.74
N THR A 104 -5.12 -6.35 19.70
CA THR A 104 -4.96 -6.66 21.13
C THR A 104 -6.24 -7.18 21.78
N LYS A 105 -6.18 -7.52 23.08
CA LYS A 105 -7.34 -7.98 23.85
C LYS A 105 -8.37 -6.88 24.07
N ASP A 106 -7.97 -5.59 23.93
CA ASP A 106 -8.85 -4.43 24.11
C ASP A 106 -9.93 -4.36 23.02
N PHE A 107 -9.70 -5.02 21.88
CA PHE A 107 -10.69 -5.17 20.83
C PHE A 107 -11.54 -6.44 21.07
N LYS A 108 -12.79 -6.43 20.60
CA LYS A 108 -13.71 -7.58 20.74
C LYS A 108 -13.06 -8.88 20.27
N LYS A 109 -13.10 -9.92 21.11
CA LYS A 109 -12.44 -11.25 20.91
C LYS A 109 -12.61 -11.84 19.49
N ASN A 110 -13.75 -11.57 18.86
CA ASN A 110 -14.07 -12.15 17.54
C ASN A 110 -13.56 -11.33 16.34
N LEU A 111 -12.97 -10.14 16.54
CA LEU A 111 -12.54 -9.30 15.41
C LEU A 111 -11.43 -9.94 14.59
N LYS A 112 -10.46 -10.62 15.24
CA LYS A 112 -9.39 -11.35 14.53
C LYS A 112 -9.91 -12.33 13.50
N ARG A 113 -11.02 -13.03 13.79
CA ARG A 113 -11.63 -14.00 12.88
C ARG A 113 -12.50 -13.34 11.82
N LYS A 114 -13.02 -12.13 12.10
CA LYS A 114 -13.92 -11.40 11.20
C LYS A 114 -13.17 -10.61 10.14
N ILE A 115 -11.99 -10.07 10.47
CA ILE A 115 -11.19 -9.29 9.54
C ILE A 115 -10.57 -10.22 8.51
N LYS A 116 -10.98 -10.04 7.25
CA LYS A 116 -10.42 -10.75 6.10
C LYS A 116 -9.15 -10.07 5.61
N LYS A 117 -8.59 -10.57 4.51
CA LYS A 117 -7.43 -9.99 3.84
C LYS A 117 -7.60 -8.49 3.62
N ILE A 118 -6.51 -7.74 3.74
CA ILE A 118 -6.48 -6.31 3.45
C ILE A 118 -6.47 -6.12 1.93
N ASP A 119 -7.33 -5.22 1.46
CA ASP A 119 -7.48 -4.86 0.05
C ASP A 119 -7.00 -3.43 -0.25
N TYR A 120 -6.87 -2.58 0.78
CA TYR A 120 -6.40 -1.20 0.58
C TYR A 120 -5.46 -0.79 1.70
N LEU A 121 -4.44 -0.02 1.32
CA LEU A 121 -3.45 0.59 2.21
C LEU A 121 -3.31 2.06 1.85
N TYR A 122 -3.57 2.94 2.79
CA TYR A 122 -3.42 4.38 2.64
C TYR A 122 -2.64 4.97 3.80
N LEU A 123 -2.03 6.13 3.56
CA LEU A 123 -1.44 6.98 4.58
C LEU A 123 -2.23 8.29 4.62
N ILE A 124 -2.86 8.58 5.76
CA ILE A 124 -3.73 9.74 5.95
C ILE A 124 -3.38 10.38 7.28
N ASP A 125 -3.07 11.67 7.27
CA ASP A 125 -2.73 12.45 8.47
C ASP A 125 -1.67 11.77 9.38
N GLY A 126 -0.67 11.14 8.75
CA GLY A 126 0.42 10.46 9.45
C GLY A 126 0.03 9.14 10.12
N LYS A 127 -1.11 8.56 9.77
CA LYS A 127 -1.56 7.24 10.20
C LYS A 127 -1.79 6.34 9.01
N LEU A 128 -1.63 5.03 9.19
CA LEU A 128 -2.03 4.07 8.17
C LEU A 128 -3.51 3.74 8.32
N LEU A 129 -4.23 3.80 7.23
CA LEU A 129 -5.57 3.26 7.09
C LEU A 129 -5.50 1.98 6.26
N LEU A 130 -5.81 0.85 6.89
CA LEU A 130 -5.99 -0.42 6.24
C LEU A 130 -7.47 -0.71 6.08
N ILE A 131 -7.88 -1.18 4.91
CA ILE A 131 -9.26 -1.57 4.69
C ILE A 131 -9.28 -3.02 4.24
N SER A 132 -10.00 -3.85 4.97
CA SER A 132 -10.12 -5.27 4.64
C SER A 132 -11.17 -5.51 3.57
N LYS A 133 -11.05 -6.63 2.86
CA LYS A 133 -11.98 -7.08 1.82
C LYS A 133 -13.45 -7.07 2.26
N ASN A 134 -13.70 -7.25 3.53
CA ASN A 134 -15.06 -7.16 4.10
C ASN A 134 -15.27 -5.85 4.86
N SER A 135 -14.62 -4.77 4.43
CA SER A 135 -14.86 -3.38 4.82
C SER A 135 -14.71 -3.08 6.32
N TYR A 136 -13.74 -3.71 6.99
CA TYR A 136 -13.23 -3.21 8.26
C TYR A 136 -12.18 -2.14 7.98
N PHE A 137 -12.34 -0.99 8.58
CA PHE A 137 -11.38 0.10 8.60
C PHE A 137 -10.52 -0.04 9.84
N ILE A 138 -9.21 -0.14 9.64
CA ILE A 138 -8.22 -0.34 10.69
C ILE A 138 -7.26 0.83 10.62
N GLU A 139 -7.30 1.69 11.63
CA GLU A 139 -6.38 2.82 11.75
C GLU A 139 -5.20 2.40 12.61
N ILE A 140 -3.99 2.59 12.10
CA ILE A 140 -2.73 2.26 12.78
C ILE A 140 -1.94 3.52 13.02
N ASN A 141 -1.58 3.77 14.27
CA ASN A 141 -0.57 4.77 14.62
C ASN A 141 0.82 4.24 14.26
N ILE A 142 1.67 5.11 13.67
CA ILE A 142 3.03 4.77 13.24
C ILE A 142 4.09 5.74 13.74
N LYS A 143 3.72 6.75 14.55
CA LYS A 143 4.67 7.76 15.04
C LYS A 143 5.60 7.17 16.09
N ASP A 144 5.06 6.79 17.23
CA ASP A 144 5.83 6.35 18.39
C ASP A 144 5.90 4.82 18.48
N SER A 145 4.84 4.17 18.06
CA SER A 145 4.73 2.71 18.04
C SER A 145 3.73 2.26 17.00
N VAL A 146 3.95 1.06 16.46
CA VAL A 146 3.00 0.45 15.52
C VAL A 146 1.89 -0.24 16.32
N ASN A 147 0.78 0.44 16.51
CA ASN A 147 -0.38 -0.09 17.22
C ASN A 147 -1.68 0.31 16.53
N ILE A 148 -2.72 -0.48 16.73
CA ILE A 148 -4.05 -0.19 16.21
C ILE A 148 -4.71 0.86 17.11
N ASN A 149 -5.09 1.98 16.51
CA ASN A 149 -5.84 3.05 17.16
C ASN A 149 -7.34 2.76 17.16
N SER A 150 -7.89 2.34 16.03
CA SER A 150 -9.31 2.03 15.93
C SER A 150 -9.59 0.93 14.90
N ILE A 151 -10.69 0.19 15.12
CA ILE A 151 -11.25 -0.75 14.16
C ILE A 151 -12.75 -0.49 14.05
N LYS A 152 -13.20 -0.11 12.86
CA LYS A 152 -14.62 0.18 12.59
C LYS A 152 -15.09 -0.68 11.43
N LYS A 153 -16.31 -1.18 11.51
CA LYS A 153 -16.97 -1.87 10.40
C LYS A 153 -17.76 -0.85 9.59
N ASN A 154 -17.41 -0.71 8.31
CA ASN A 154 -18.26 0.00 7.37
C ASN A 154 -19.45 -0.90 6.98
N PRO A 155 -20.69 -0.40 7.01
CA PRO A 155 -21.85 -1.18 6.60
C PRO A 155 -21.87 -1.51 5.10
N PHE A 156 -21.13 -0.74 4.29
CA PHE A 156 -21.10 -0.90 2.84
C PHE A 156 -19.82 -1.61 2.39
N GLU A 157 -19.93 -2.59 1.51
CA GLU A 157 -18.78 -3.23 0.89
C GLU A 157 -18.27 -2.37 -0.27
N ILE A 158 -16.98 -2.06 -0.24
CA ILE A 158 -16.30 -1.24 -1.24
C ILE A 158 -16.02 -2.09 -2.48
N SER A 159 -16.28 -1.55 -3.67
CA SER A 159 -16.04 -2.22 -4.96
C SER A 159 -15.20 -1.40 -5.95
N SER A 160 -14.84 -0.16 -5.61
CA SER A 160 -13.98 0.71 -6.42
C SER A 160 -12.72 1.09 -5.67
N ASP A 161 -11.80 1.74 -6.36
CA ASP A 161 -10.78 2.54 -5.70
C ASP A 161 -11.43 3.65 -4.85
N ILE A 162 -10.69 4.11 -3.86
CA ILE A 162 -11.16 5.11 -2.90
C ILE A 162 -10.50 6.44 -3.23
N ILE A 163 -11.30 7.47 -3.31
CA ILE A 163 -10.86 8.85 -3.50
C ILE A 163 -10.99 9.59 -2.17
N PHE A 164 -9.94 10.30 -1.78
CA PHE A 164 -9.95 11.20 -0.62
C PHE A 164 -10.05 12.65 -1.11
N LEU A 165 -11.09 13.34 -0.69
CA LEU A 165 -11.34 14.73 -1.04
C LEU A 165 -11.87 15.48 0.19
N ASN A 166 -11.21 16.58 0.57
CA ASN A 166 -11.64 17.44 1.69
C ASN A 166 -11.91 16.68 3.00
N LYS A 167 -11.01 15.74 3.35
CA LYS A 167 -11.12 14.83 4.50
C LYS A 167 -12.25 13.81 4.42
N GLU A 168 -12.89 13.70 3.31
CA GLU A 168 -13.96 12.76 3.04
C GLU A 168 -13.45 11.62 2.17
N MET A 169 -13.96 10.45 2.40
CA MET A 169 -13.67 9.26 1.63
C MET A 169 -14.84 8.95 0.71
N ILE A 170 -14.58 8.87 -0.59
CA ILE A 170 -15.59 8.63 -1.62
C ILE A 170 -15.27 7.31 -2.30
N PHE A 171 -16.26 6.44 -2.43
CA PHE A 171 -16.13 5.14 -3.10
C PHE A 171 -17.46 4.67 -3.68
N ILE A 172 -17.39 3.68 -4.57
CA ILE A 172 -18.58 2.97 -5.07
C ILE A 172 -18.70 1.64 -4.31
N ASN A 173 -19.90 1.32 -3.86
CA ASN A 173 -20.19 0.05 -3.22
C ASN A 173 -20.54 -1.05 -4.25
N LYS A 174 -20.69 -2.28 -3.78
CA LYS A 174 -21.08 -3.42 -4.63
C LYS A 174 -22.44 -3.29 -5.31
N SER A 175 -23.30 -2.39 -4.84
CA SER A 175 -24.60 -2.09 -5.47
C SER A 175 -24.53 -0.91 -6.44
N ASN A 176 -23.32 -0.53 -6.89
CA ASN A 176 -23.05 0.59 -7.79
C ASN A 176 -23.55 1.95 -7.31
N ARG A 177 -23.57 2.16 -5.99
CA ARG A 177 -23.92 3.44 -5.39
C ARG A 177 -22.68 4.16 -4.89
N ILE A 178 -22.63 5.47 -5.12
CA ILE A 178 -21.56 6.33 -4.59
C ILE A 178 -21.84 6.61 -3.12
N TYR A 179 -20.85 6.40 -2.28
CA TYR A 179 -20.87 6.71 -0.86
C TYR A 179 -19.79 7.72 -0.52
N LYS A 180 -20.13 8.59 0.42
CA LYS A 180 -19.27 9.59 1.02
C LYS A 180 -19.27 9.35 2.53
N VAL A 181 -18.08 9.21 3.11
CA VAL A 181 -17.86 8.92 4.53
C VAL A 181 -16.87 9.93 5.09
N ASN A 182 -17.20 10.51 6.26
CA ASN A 182 -16.35 11.44 7.00
C ASN A 182 -15.52 10.71 8.04
#